data_778c7b38f88b4cc3fe5fb0325b944faf
#
_entry.id   778c7b38f88b4cc3fe5fb0325b944faf
#
_cell.length_a   1.000
_cell.length_b   1.000
_cell.length_c   1.000
_cell.angle_alpha   90.00
_cell.angle_beta   90.00
_cell.angle_gamma   90.00
#
_symmetry.space_group_name_H-M   'P 1'
#
loop_
_entity.id
_entity.type
_entity.pdbx_description
1 polymer ?
#
loop_
_entity_poly.entity_id
_entity_poly.type
_entity_poly.pdbx_seq_one_letter_code
_entity_poly.pdbx_strand_id
1 'polypeptide(L)'
;MKRIIAALLFLPTIFFAQENIKFSRTIIVEDLERHLNILASDSLEGRETGKKGQKMAADYIAKHFKSIGVPPYKKETYYQKFKVRSGKHICKCEDCDVGFVKQLLGNKKKIKGENVLGYIEGDDLKDELIIVTAHYDHLGKHDSLVFNGADDDGSGTVAALEIAEAFMLAKKAGHGPRRSVLIMPVSGEEKGVLGSKYYADHPVYPLEKTVANLNIDMIGRLDDWHDTANYVYLIGADRLSQELHDISEEVNKKYIGLNLDYTFNEEDDPNRYYYRSDHYNFAKNNIPVIFYFNGVHEDYHKTTDTIEKIDFQKIENITRLVFLTAWELANRDERIVVDK
;
A
#
# COMPACT_ATOMS: atom_id res chain seq x y z
N MET A 1 57.41 -20.01 -12.99
CA MET A 1 56.53 -18.84 -13.26
C MET A 1 55.08 -19.34 -13.35
N LYS A 2 54.32 -19.30 -12.23
CA LYS A 2 52.90 -19.62 -12.21
C LYS A 2 52.14 -18.27 -12.20
N ARG A 3 51.44 -17.97 -13.28
CA ARG A 3 50.54 -16.79 -13.36
C ARG A 3 49.23 -17.18 -12.69
N ILE A 4 48.89 -16.47 -11.61
CA ILE A 4 47.62 -16.53 -10.95
C ILE A 4 46.67 -15.70 -11.80
N ILE A 5 45.66 -16.35 -12.40
CA ILE A 5 44.51 -15.68 -13.01
C ILE A 5 43.51 -15.50 -11.88
N ALA A 6 43.45 -14.31 -11.29
CA ALA A 6 42.32 -13.93 -10.43
C ALA A 6 41.22 -13.41 -11.38
N ALA A 7 40.27 -14.27 -11.68
CA ALA A 7 39.12 -13.92 -12.53
C ALA A 7 37.98 -13.33 -11.67
N LEU A 8 37.70 -12.09 -11.93
CA LEU A 8 36.42 -11.41 -11.97
C LEU A 8 35.16 -12.28 -11.68
N LEU A 9 34.73 -12.26 -10.42
CA LEU A 9 33.43 -12.75 -9.98
C LEU A 9 32.57 -11.62 -9.35
N PHE A 10 32.70 -10.39 -9.82
CA PHE A 10 32.02 -9.21 -9.23
C PHE A 10 31.09 -8.44 -10.19
N LEU A 11 30.60 -9.05 -11.26
CA LEU A 11 29.82 -8.33 -12.28
C LEU A 11 28.28 -8.41 -12.19
N PRO A 12 27.59 -9.41 -11.59
CA PRO A 12 26.13 -9.40 -11.59
C PRO A 12 25.51 -8.42 -10.58
N THR A 13 26.08 -8.24 -9.40
CA THR A 13 25.48 -7.41 -8.34
C THR A 13 25.45 -5.91 -8.68
N ILE A 14 26.41 -5.40 -9.45
CA ILE A 14 26.45 -3.99 -9.87
C ILE A 14 25.37 -3.69 -10.92
N PHE A 15 25.04 -4.62 -11.79
CA PHE A 15 24.01 -4.44 -12.81
C PHE A 15 22.59 -4.39 -12.21
N PHE A 16 22.29 -5.25 -11.25
CA PHE A 16 20.98 -5.23 -10.57
C PHE A 16 20.75 -3.96 -9.74
N ALA A 17 21.79 -3.44 -9.09
CA ALA A 17 21.70 -2.21 -8.29
C ALA A 17 21.48 -0.94 -9.12
N GLN A 18 21.66 -0.99 -10.44
CA GLN A 18 21.45 0.16 -11.33
C GLN A 18 20.03 0.18 -11.92
N GLU A 19 19.43 -0.98 -12.10
CA GLU A 19 18.09 -1.10 -12.69
C GLU A 19 16.98 -0.69 -11.72
N ASN A 20 17.05 -1.08 -10.43
CA ASN A 20 16.05 -0.70 -9.44
C ASN A 20 15.89 0.83 -9.33
N ILE A 21 17.01 1.58 -9.30
CA ILE A 21 17.00 3.05 -9.28
C ILE A 21 16.41 3.64 -10.54
N LYS A 22 16.71 3.07 -11.70
CA LYS A 22 16.15 3.52 -12.97
C LYS A 22 14.62 3.45 -12.95
N PHE A 23 14.06 2.33 -12.50
CA PHE A 23 12.61 2.15 -12.46
C PHE A 23 11.96 2.90 -11.27
N SER A 24 12.62 3.05 -10.13
CA SER A 24 12.09 3.90 -9.06
C SER A 24 11.93 5.37 -9.49
N ARG A 25 12.79 5.85 -10.38
CA ARG A 25 12.73 7.22 -10.94
C ARG A 25 11.61 7.43 -11.94
N THR A 26 10.91 6.39 -12.38
CA THR A 26 9.69 6.56 -13.17
C THR A 26 8.50 6.98 -12.34
N ILE A 27 8.57 6.81 -11.01
CA ILE A 27 7.60 7.31 -10.05
C ILE A 27 7.86 8.80 -9.89
N ILE A 28 6.96 9.65 -10.37
CA ILE A 28 7.11 11.10 -10.41
C ILE A 28 5.89 11.83 -9.87
N VAL A 29 6.11 13.03 -9.36
CA VAL A 29 5.07 13.90 -8.78
C VAL A 29 3.89 14.09 -9.74
N GLU A 30 4.16 14.35 -11.02
CA GLU A 30 3.14 14.65 -12.03
C GLU A 30 2.14 13.50 -12.23
N ASP A 31 2.60 12.26 -12.16
CA ASP A 31 1.72 11.09 -12.32
C ASP A 31 0.93 10.83 -11.04
N LEU A 32 1.55 10.94 -9.85
CA LEU A 32 0.88 10.87 -8.56
C LEU A 32 -0.22 11.92 -8.43
N GLU A 33 0.07 13.19 -8.79
CA GLU A 33 -0.89 14.28 -8.80
C GLU A 33 -2.04 14.03 -9.78
N ARG A 34 -1.74 13.57 -10.99
CA ARG A 34 -2.74 13.22 -12.00
C ARG A 34 -3.73 12.16 -11.50
N HIS A 35 -3.23 11.11 -10.84
CA HIS A 35 -4.07 10.05 -10.27
C HIS A 35 -4.89 10.56 -9.09
N LEU A 36 -4.28 11.34 -8.19
CA LEU A 36 -4.97 11.84 -7.00
C LEU A 36 -6.07 12.86 -7.34
N ASN A 37 -5.84 13.71 -8.34
CA ASN A 37 -6.86 14.63 -8.86
C ASN A 37 -8.15 13.92 -9.30
N ILE A 38 -8.05 12.66 -9.70
CA ILE A 38 -9.22 11.85 -10.06
C ILE A 38 -9.79 11.17 -8.81
N LEU A 39 -8.95 10.48 -8.04
CA LEU A 39 -9.38 9.66 -6.90
C LEU A 39 -9.97 10.50 -5.76
N ALA A 40 -9.41 11.67 -5.48
CA ALA A 40 -9.89 12.60 -4.45
C ALA A 40 -10.87 13.64 -4.97
N SER A 41 -11.41 13.48 -6.21
CA SER A 41 -12.39 14.44 -6.75
C SER A 41 -13.79 14.22 -6.17
N ASP A 42 -14.59 15.30 -6.11
CA ASP A 42 -16.00 15.26 -5.73
C ASP A 42 -16.83 14.30 -6.60
N SER A 43 -16.41 14.07 -7.83
CA SER A 43 -17.08 13.17 -8.77
C SER A 43 -17.09 11.70 -8.28
N LEU A 44 -16.14 11.32 -7.44
CA LEU A 44 -16.07 10.01 -6.80
C LEU A 44 -16.79 9.95 -5.44
N GLU A 45 -17.52 11.03 -5.06
CA GLU A 45 -18.42 11.04 -3.92
C GLU A 45 -17.78 10.52 -2.62
N GLY A 46 -16.48 10.77 -2.41
CA GLY A 46 -15.71 10.29 -1.25
C GLY A 46 -15.59 8.77 -1.13
N ARG A 47 -15.75 8.03 -2.18
CA ARG A 47 -15.42 6.60 -2.38
C ARG A 47 -15.98 5.62 -1.32
N GLU A 48 -17.12 5.93 -0.66
CA GLU A 48 -17.68 5.06 0.38
C GLU A 48 -17.91 3.64 -0.11
N THR A 49 -17.38 2.67 0.64
CA THR A 49 -17.50 1.23 0.32
C THR A 49 -18.95 0.82 0.05
N GLY A 50 -19.17 0.22 -1.11
CA GLY A 50 -20.47 -0.26 -1.55
C GLY A 50 -21.34 0.79 -2.20
N LYS A 51 -20.86 2.03 -2.34
CA LYS A 51 -21.55 3.12 -3.03
C LYS A 51 -20.99 3.34 -4.44
N LYS A 52 -21.61 4.25 -5.18
CA LYS A 52 -21.27 4.55 -6.56
C LYS A 52 -19.82 5.04 -6.70
N GLY A 53 -19.38 5.97 -5.84
CA GLY A 53 -18.02 6.52 -5.90
C GLY A 53 -16.94 5.45 -5.75
N GLN A 54 -17.11 4.53 -4.80
CA GLN A 54 -16.17 3.41 -4.63
C GLN A 54 -16.11 2.52 -5.89
N LYS A 55 -17.25 2.26 -6.56
CA LYS A 55 -17.27 1.49 -7.82
C LYS A 55 -16.54 2.21 -8.95
N MET A 56 -16.70 3.54 -9.04
CA MET A 56 -16.00 4.37 -10.02
C MET A 56 -14.49 4.38 -9.77
N ALA A 57 -14.05 4.44 -8.51
CA ALA A 57 -12.64 4.33 -8.14
C ALA A 57 -12.08 2.96 -8.51
N ALA A 58 -12.79 1.86 -8.18
CA ALA A 58 -12.40 0.51 -8.58
C ALA A 58 -12.24 0.37 -10.10
N ASP A 59 -13.18 0.93 -10.87
CA ASP A 59 -13.12 0.92 -12.33
C ASP A 59 -11.94 1.75 -12.87
N TYR A 60 -11.62 2.87 -12.24
CA TYR A 60 -10.46 3.68 -12.58
C TYR A 60 -9.16 2.91 -12.38
N ILE A 61 -8.97 2.31 -11.20
CA ILE A 61 -7.80 1.49 -10.85
C ILE A 61 -7.65 0.32 -11.84
N ALA A 62 -8.73 -0.40 -12.11
CA ALA A 62 -8.70 -1.52 -13.06
C ALA A 62 -8.36 -1.10 -14.50
N LYS A 63 -8.85 0.08 -14.93
CA LYS A 63 -8.49 0.65 -16.24
C LYS A 63 -7.02 1.05 -16.30
N HIS A 64 -6.48 1.62 -15.22
CA HIS A 64 -5.06 1.94 -15.13
C HIS A 64 -4.22 0.66 -15.23
N PHE A 65 -4.49 -0.38 -14.43
CA PHE A 65 -3.80 -1.66 -14.55
C PHE A 65 -3.82 -2.22 -15.98
N LYS A 66 -4.98 -2.17 -16.63
CA LYS A 66 -5.10 -2.59 -18.03
C LYS A 66 -4.25 -1.75 -18.97
N SER A 67 -4.21 -0.42 -18.79
CA SER A 67 -3.48 0.50 -19.67
C SER A 67 -1.96 0.31 -19.59
N ILE A 68 -1.43 0.01 -18.41
CA ILE A 68 0.00 -0.28 -18.21
C ILE A 68 0.37 -1.73 -18.53
N GLY A 69 -0.63 -2.59 -18.83
CA GLY A 69 -0.44 -3.96 -19.27
C GLY A 69 -0.35 -4.99 -18.12
N VAL A 70 -0.76 -4.64 -16.89
CA VAL A 70 -0.98 -5.62 -15.83
C VAL A 70 -2.17 -6.49 -16.23
N PRO A 71 -2.05 -7.83 -16.26
CA PRO A 71 -3.17 -8.70 -16.58
C PRO A 71 -4.14 -8.81 -15.39
N PRO A 72 -5.42 -9.10 -15.65
CA PRO A 72 -6.35 -9.42 -14.58
C PRO A 72 -5.95 -10.75 -13.89
N TYR A 73 -6.10 -10.81 -12.55
CA TYR A 73 -5.72 -12.00 -11.77
C TYR A 73 -6.50 -13.27 -12.14
N LYS A 74 -7.70 -13.10 -12.68
CA LYS A 74 -8.47 -14.12 -13.41
C LYS A 74 -8.72 -13.61 -14.82
N LYS A 75 -8.71 -14.48 -15.81
CA LYS A 75 -8.72 -14.16 -17.25
C LYS A 75 -9.64 -13.00 -17.68
N GLU A 76 -10.65 -12.64 -16.88
CA GLU A 76 -11.67 -11.65 -17.24
C GLU A 76 -11.90 -10.54 -16.22
N THR A 77 -11.25 -10.57 -15.05
CA THR A 77 -11.56 -9.61 -13.98
C THR A 77 -10.38 -9.26 -13.11
N TYR A 78 -10.33 -7.97 -12.71
CA TYR A 78 -9.45 -7.47 -11.66
C TYR A 78 -10.10 -7.54 -10.27
N TYR A 79 -11.42 -7.80 -10.18
CA TYR A 79 -12.19 -7.61 -8.97
C TYR A 79 -12.35 -8.89 -8.15
N GLN A 80 -11.83 -8.89 -6.93
CA GLN A 80 -12.22 -9.82 -5.90
C GLN A 80 -13.41 -9.24 -5.13
N LYS A 81 -14.63 -9.61 -5.54
CA LYS A 81 -15.88 -9.11 -4.93
C LYS A 81 -16.15 -9.79 -3.61
N PHE A 82 -16.54 -9.01 -2.60
CA PHE A 82 -16.96 -9.52 -1.31
C PHE A 82 -18.32 -9.00 -0.88
N LYS A 83 -18.94 -9.76 0.02
CA LYS A 83 -20.21 -9.39 0.67
C LYS A 83 -20.15 -9.83 2.12
N VAL A 84 -20.00 -8.89 3.01
CA VAL A 84 -19.88 -9.12 4.43
C VAL A 84 -21.04 -8.49 5.19
N ARG A 85 -21.32 -8.99 6.39
CA ARG A 85 -22.27 -8.33 7.31
C ARG A 85 -21.46 -7.32 8.12
N SER A 86 -21.94 -6.08 8.23
CA SER A 86 -21.32 -5.10 9.11
C SER A 86 -21.29 -5.66 10.53
N GLY A 87 -20.09 -5.89 11.07
CA GLY A 87 -19.89 -6.19 12.48
C GLY A 87 -20.09 -4.90 13.30
N LYS A 88 -20.17 -5.04 14.62
CA LYS A 88 -20.06 -3.90 15.55
C LYS A 88 -18.58 -3.49 15.67
N HIS A 89 -17.97 -3.00 14.61
CA HIS A 89 -16.72 -2.28 14.74
C HIS A 89 -17.06 -0.79 14.79
N ILE A 90 -16.97 -0.25 15.98
CA ILE A 90 -17.09 1.16 16.29
C ILE A 90 -15.67 1.69 16.21
N CYS A 91 -15.35 2.50 15.21
CA CYS A 91 -14.22 3.40 15.32
C CYS A 91 -14.53 4.34 16.49
N LYS A 92 -13.80 4.23 17.57
CA LYS A 92 -13.84 5.19 18.69
C LYS A 92 -12.88 6.34 18.37
N CYS A 93 -13.26 7.18 17.42
CA CYS A 93 -12.65 8.50 17.31
C CYS A 93 -13.44 9.42 18.23
N GLU A 94 -12.81 10.00 19.25
CA GLU A 94 -13.46 10.94 20.16
C GLU A 94 -13.89 12.24 19.43
N ASP A 95 -13.32 12.54 18.26
CA ASP A 95 -13.57 13.72 17.47
C ASP A 95 -14.42 13.50 16.20
N CYS A 96 -14.88 12.28 15.92
CA CYS A 96 -15.83 12.05 14.83
C CYS A 96 -17.19 12.66 15.22
N ASP A 97 -17.71 13.53 14.38
CA ASP A 97 -19.02 14.17 14.55
C ASP A 97 -20.09 13.11 14.88
N VAL A 98 -20.63 13.18 16.11
CA VAL A 98 -21.44 12.12 16.77
C VAL A 98 -22.70 11.74 15.97
N GLY A 99 -23.09 12.52 14.97
CA GLY A 99 -24.19 12.24 14.05
C GLY A 99 -23.97 11.01 13.16
N PHE A 100 -22.75 10.77 12.73
CA PHE A 100 -22.40 9.70 11.80
C PHE A 100 -22.41 8.31 12.46
N VAL A 101 -21.96 8.21 13.70
CA VAL A 101 -21.91 6.94 14.46
C VAL A 101 -23.30 6.38 14.75
N LYS A 102 -24.32 7.21 14.93
CA LYS A 102 -25.70 6.76 15.20
C LYS A 102 -26.35 6.05 14.01
N GLN A 103 -25.96 6.39 12.77
CA GLN A 103 -26.51 5.78 11.56
C GLN A 103 -25.96 4.38 11.31
N LEU A 104 -24.77 4.05 11.83
CA LEU A 104 -24.15 2.71 11.73
C LEU A 104 -24.75 1.68 12.70
N LEU A 105 -25.45 2.10 13.75
CA LEU A 105 -26.05 1.22 14.76
C LEU A 105 -27.40 0.62 14.36
N GLY A 106 -27.98 1.01 13.23
CA GLY A 106 -29.27 0.56 12.73
C GLY A 106 -29.15 -0.52 11.67
N ASN A 107 -29.55 -1.76 12.00
CA ASN A 107 -29.69 -2.94 11.13
C ASN A 107 -28.38 -3.47 10.52
N LYS A 108 -28.12 -4.76 10.67
CA LYS A 108 -27.02 -5.52 10.05
C LYS A 108 -27.07 -5.41 8.51
N LYS A 109 -26.66 -4.28 7.95
CA LYS A 109 -26.59 -4.09 6.49
C LYS A 109 -25.47 -4.96 5.92
N LYS A 110 -25.76 -5.62 4.81
CA LYS A 110 -24.72 -6.31 4.02
C LYS A 110 -23.95 -5.26 3.26
N ILE A 111 -22.65 -5.14 3.54
CA ILE A 111 -21.71 -4.32 2.79
C ILE A 111 -21.20 -5.16 1.63
N LYS A 112 -21.18 -4.56 0.43
CA LYS A 112 -20.64 -5.16 -0.78
C LYS A 112 -19.50 -4.27 -1.24
N GLY A 113 -18.33 -4.84 -1.43
CA GLY A 113 -17.16 -4.17 -1.94
C GLY A 113 -16.39 -5.07 -2.90
N GLU A 114 -15.31 -4.58 -3.42
CA GLU A 114 -14.32 -5.34 -4.16
C GLU A 114 -12.91 -4.85 -3.86
N ASN A 115 -11.96 -5.77 -3.79
CA ASN A 115 -10.55 -5.48 -3.92
C ASN A 115 -10.20 -5.48 -5.40
N VAL A 116 -9.26 -4.63 -5.82
CA VAL A 116 -8.78 -4.60 -7.21
C VAL A 116 -7.39 -5.22 -7.22
N LEU A 117 -7.20 -6.30 -7.99
CA LEU A 117 -6.01 -7.12 -7.96
C LEU A 117 -5.22 -6.99 -9.27
N GLY A 118 -4.05 -6.38 -9.20
CA GLY A 118 -3.06 -6.30 -10.27
C GLY A 118 -1.93 -7.30 -10.03
N TYR A 119 -1.91 -8.41 -10.76
CA TYR A 119 -0.91 -9.47 -10.58
C TYR A 119 0.19 -9.35 -11.61
N ILE A 120 1.41 -9.15 -11.16
CA ILE A 120 2.63 -9.11 -11.98
C ILE A 120 3.37 -10.42 -11.72
N GLU A 121 3.26 -11.36 -12.67
CA GLU A 121 3.92 -12.65 -12.56
C GLU A 121 5.44 -12.50 -12.54
N GLY A 122 6.08 -13.16 -11.58
CA GLY A 122 7.53 -13.24 -11.47
C GLY A 122 8.17 -14.17 -12.51
N ASP A 123 9.47 -14.38 -12.37
CA ASP A 123 10.24 -15.27 -13.23
C ASP A 123 10.50 -16.63 -12.55
N ASP A 124 11.69 -16.88 -12.09
CA ASP A 124 12.12 -18.18 -11.53
C ASP A 124 11.56 -18.48 -10.12
N LEU A 125 11.20 -17.46 -9.35
CA LEU A 125 10.59 -17.56 -8.02
C LEU A 125 9.09 -17.19 -8.02
N LYS A 126 8.42 -17.27 -9.14
CA LYS A 126 7.04 -16.77 -9.36
C LYS A 126 5.97 -17.36 -8.44
N ASP A 127 6.22 -18.48 -7.80
CA ASP A 127 5.31 -19.09 -6.85
C ASP A 127 5.31 -18.40 -5.47
N GLU A 128 6.26 -17.50 -5.22
CA GLU A 128 6.31 -16.64 -4.04
C GLU A 128 5.77 -15.24 -4.38
N LEU A 129 5.17 -14.58 -3.39
CA LEU A 129 4.38 -13.37 -3.61
C LEU A 129 4.79 -12.26 -2.64
N ILE A 130 5.05 -11.08 -3.18
CA ILE A 130 5.08 -9.81 -2.44
C ILE A 130 3.74 -9.11 -2.66
N ILE A 131 3.08 -8.64 -1.60
CA ILE A 131 1.80 -7.93 -1.70
C ILE A 131 2.00 -6.47 -1.29
N VAL A 132 1.56 -5.55 -2.14
CA VAL A 132 1.46 -4.12 -1.82
C VAL A 132 -0.01 -3.76 -1.69
N THR A 133 -0.39 -3.19 -0.55
CA THR A 133 -1.77 -2.78 -0.25
C THR A 133 -1.87 -1.29 0.03
N ALA A 134 -3.01 -0.72 -0.31
CA ALA A 134 -3.51 0.59 0.08
C ALA A 134 -5.03 0.53 0.03
N HIS A 135 -5.75 1.31 0.82
CA HIS A 135 -7.21 1.30 0.68
C HIS A 135 -7.70 2.45 -0.20
N TYR A 136 -8.63 2.16 -1.09
CA TYR A 136 -9.14 3.16 -2.03
C TYR A 136 -10.53 3.68 -1.67
N ASP A 137 -11.19 3.11 -0.65
CA ASP A 137 -12.42 3.67 -0.09
C ASP A 137 -12.15 4.77 0.92
N HIS A 138 -13.15 5.60 1.18
CA HIS A 138 -13.14 6.59 2.23
C HIS A 138 -14.57 6.80 2.77
N LEU A 139 -14.82 7.88 3.51
CA LEU A 139 -16.05 8.09 4.29
C LEU A 139 -17.28 8.41 3.44
N GLY A 140 -17.10 8.82 2.19
CA GLY A 140 -18.20 9.02 1.28
C GLY A 140 -18.75 10.43 1.27
N LYS A 141 -20.07 10.53 1.07
CA LYS A 141 -20.80 11.77 0.97
C LYS A 141 -21.97 11.79 1.95
N HIS A 142 -22.09 12.89 2.69
CA HIS A 142 -23.23 13.15 3.56
C HIS A 142 -23.87 14.47 3.16
N ASP A 143 -25.10 14.43 2.65
CA ASP A 143 -25.81 15.57 2.04
C ASP A 143 -24.98 16.24 0.92
N SER A 144 -24.60 17.48 1.08
CA SER A 144 -23.74 18.22 0.14
C SER A 144 -22.24 18.11 0.45
N LEU A 145 -21.87 17.54 1.60
CA LEU A 145 -20.49 17.43 2.05
C LEU A 145 -19.86 16.17 1.47
N VAL A 146 -18.74 16.31 0.78
CA VAL A 146 -17.93 15.20 0.26
C VAL A 146 -16.68 15.07 1.11
N PHE A 147 -16.37 13.86 1.57
CA PHE A 147 -15.14 13.52 2.25
C PHE A 147 -14.19 12.97 1.19
N ASN A 148 -13.34 13.82 0.64
CA ASN A 148 -12.49 13.46 -0.51
C ASN A 148 -11.40 12.47 -0.16
N GLY A 149 -10.87 12.51 1.09
CA GLY A 149 -9.84 11.57 1.54
C GLY A 149 -8.63 11.60 0.62
N ALA A 150 -8.00 12.79 0.49
CA ALA A 150 -6.86 12.94 -0.39
C ALA A 150 -5.62 12.25 0.19
N ASP A 151 -5.41 12.41 1.50
CA ASP A 151 -4.37 11.65 2.21
C ASP A 151 -4.90 10.30 2.64
N ASP A 152 -6.12 10.22 3.19
CA ASP A 152 -6.76 8.99 3.72
C ASP A 152 -7.74 8.35 2.70
N ASP A 153 -7.43 7.32 1.94
CA ASP A 153 -6.09 6.88 1.56
C ASP A 153 -5.91 7.02 0.05
N GLY A 154 -6.20 8.25 -0.42
CA GLY A 154 -5.88 8.61 -1.80
C GLY A 154 -4.38 8.53 -2.07
N SER A 155 -3.56 9.03 -1.12
CA SER A 155 -2.10 9.07 -1.22
C SER A 155 -1.47 7.69 -1.36
N GLY A 156 -1.87 6.72 -0.52
CA GLY A 156 -1.40 5.34 -0.62
C GLY A 156 -1.94 4.62 -1.85
N THR A 157 -3.18 4.90 -2.25
CA THR A 157 -3.74 4.32 -3.47
C THR A 157 -2.96 4.74 -4.72
N VAL A 158 -2.62 6.03 -4.88
CA VAL A 158 -1.83 6.47 -6.04
C VAL A 158 -0.41 5.93 -6.00
N ALA A 159 0.19 5.81 -4.82
CA ALA A 159 1.47 5.15 -4.64
C ALA A 159 1.44 3.70 -5.15
N ALA A 160 0.40 2.94 -4.81
CA ALA A 160 0.24 1.56 -5.29
C ALA A 160 0.10 1.49 -6.83
N LEU A 161 -0.55 2.47 -7.47
CA LEU A 161 -0.66 2.55 -8.93
C LEU A 161 0.70 2.78 -9.59
N GLU A 162 1.48 3.73 -9.09
CA GLU A 162 2.81 4.05 -9.60
C GLU A 162 3.82 2.90 -9.38
N ILE A 163 3.73 2.19 -8.24
CA ILE A 163 4.52 0.97 -7.99
C ILE A 163 4.19 -0.10 -9.05
N ALA A 164 2.91 -0.28 -9.38
CA ALA A 164 2.51 -1.23 -10.42
C ALA A 164 3.11 -0.85 -11.78
N GLU A 165 3.08 0.43 -12.15
CA GLU A 165 3.63 0.92 -13.40
C GLU A 165 5.14 0.73 -13.46
N ALA A 166 5.89 1.07 -12.39
CA ALA A 166 7.32 0.89 -12.31
C ALA A 166 7.74 -0.59 -12.49
N PHE A 167 7.06 -1.54 -11.83
CA PHE A 167 7.29 -2.97 -12.04
C PHE A 167 6.96 -3.42 -13.46
N MET A 168 5.91 -2.90 -14.06
CA MET A 168 5.56 -3.25 -15.45
C MET A 168 6.54 -2.68 -16.47
N LEU A 169 7.07 -1.48 -16.25
CA LEU A 169 8.14 -0.89 -17.07
C LEU A 169 9.40 -1.74 -16.97
N ALA A 170 9.76 -2.16 -15.75
CA ALA A 170 10.89 -3.06 -15.54
C ALA A 170 10.70 -4.39 -16.28
N LYS A 171 9.53 -5.01 -16.13
CA LYS A 171 9.21 -6.28 -16.81
C LYS A 171 9.25 -6.17 -18.33
N LYS A 172 8.72 -5.09 -18.91
CA LYS A 172 8.77 -4.80 -20.34
C LYS A 172 10.20 -4.60 -20.85
N ALA A 173 11.08 -4.08 -20.00
CA ALA A 173 12.49 -3.91 -20.31
C ALA A 173 13.36 -5.19 -20.12
N GLY A 174 12.76 -6.31 -19.69
CA GLY A 174 13.47 -7.56 -19.42
C GLY A 174 14.09 -7.66 -18.04
N HIS A 175 13.71 -6.77 -17.12
CA HIS A 175 14.16 -6.70 -15.73
C HIS A 175 12.98 -6.92 -14.76
N GLY A 176 12.10 -7.86 -15.05
CA GLY A 176 10.95 -8.17 -14.21
C GLY A 176 11.36 -8.74 -12.83
N PRO A 177 10.41 -8.77 -11.89
CA PRO A 177 10.67 -9.36 -10.58
C PRO A 177 10.83 -10.89 -10.70
N ARG A 178 11.67 -11.48 -9.88
CA ARG A 178 11.81 -12.95 -9.79
C ARG A 178 10.62 -13.56 -9.04
N ARG A 179 10.21 -12.95 -7.89
CA ARG A 179 8.96 -13.28 -7.20
C ARG A 179 7.81 -12.50 -7.81
N SER A 180 6.63 -13.07 -7.79
CA SER A 180 5.44 -12.36 -8.24
C SER A 180 5.11 -11.19 -7.30
N VAL A 181 4.52 -10.14 -7.86
CA VAL A 181 4.08 -8.96 -7.09
C VAL A 181 2.58 -8.77 -7.31
N LEU A 182 1.83 -8.69 -6.23
CA LEU A 182 0.41 -8.37 -6.24
C LEU A 182 0.21 -6.96 -5.71
N ILE A 183 -0.20 -6.06 -6.59
CA ILE A 183 -0.66 -4.73 -6.19
C ILE A 183 -2.16 -4.85 -5.94
N MET A 184 -2.57 -4.58 -4.70
CA MET A 184 -3.94 -4.85 -4.26
C MET A 184 -4.54 -3.64 -3.53
N PRO A 185 -5.04 -2.64 -4.26
CA PRO A 185 -5.95 -1.66 -3.68
C PRO A 185 -7.19 -2.35 -3.11
N VAL A 186 -7.42 -2.16 -1.81
CA VAL A 186 -8.51 -2.80 -1.07
C VAL A 186 -9.62 -1.83 -0.76
N SER A 187 -10.80 -2.34 -0.40
CA SER A 187 -11.95 -1.52 -0.01
C SER A 187 -12.56 -2.00 1.29
N GLY A 188 -13.18 -1.10 2.02
CA GLY A 188 -13.82 -1.41 3.30
C GLY A 188 -12.86 -1.33 4.48
N GLU A 189 -11.75 -0.62 4.34
CA GLU A 189 -10.87 -0.28 5.46
C GLU A 189 -11.66 0.49 6.49
N GLU A 190 -12.32 1.58 6.10
CA GLU A 190 -13.19 2.48 6.87
C GLU A 190 -14.41 1.80 7.53
N LYS A 191 -14.69 0.59 7.13
CA LYS A 191 -15.76 -0.25 7.69
C LYS A 191 -15.20 -1.39 8.54
N GLY A 192 -13.90 -1.34 8.88
CA GLY A 192 -13.18 -2.30 9.72
C GLY A 192 -12.36 -3.31 8.91
N VAL A 193 -11.49 -2.82 8.05
CA VAL A 193 -10.49 -3.56 7.24
C VAL A 193 -11.11 -4.77 6.49
N LEU A 194 -12.31 -4.57 5.91
CA LEU A 194 -13.12 -5.68 5.39
C LEU A 194 -12.52 -6.33 4.15
N GLY A 195 -11.88 -5.53 3.27
CA GLY A 195 -11.33 -6.02 2.02
C GLY A 195 -10.12 -6.90 2.22
N SER A 196 -9.13 -6.42 2.98
CA SER A 196 -7.95 -7.20 3.34
C SER A 196 -8.30 -8.42 4.19
N LYS A 197 -9.27 -8.28 5.12
CA LYS A 197 -9.80 -9.42 5.87
C LYS A 197 -10.41 -10.46 4.93
N TYR A 198 -11.22 -10.03 3.96
CA TYR A 198 -11.83 -10.96 3.01
C TYR A 198 -10.77 -11.67 2.17
N TYR A 199 -9.72 -10.95 1.73
CA TYR A 199 -8.60 -11.55 1.02
C TYR A 199 -7.89 -12.60 1.88
N ALA A 200 -7.58 -12.28 3.14
CA ALA A 200 -6.91 -13.20 4.04
C ALA A 200 -7.77 -14.46 4.36
N ASP A 201 -9.09 -14.31 4.46
CA ASP A 201 -10.02 -15.42 4.68
C ASP A 201 -10.30 -16.23 3.38
N HIS A 202 -10.11 -15.62 2.19
CA HIS A 202 -10.39 -16.20 0.86
C HIS A 202 -9.31 -15.82 -0.15
N PRO A 203 -8.06 -16.21 0.11
CA PRO A 203 -6.92 -15.76 -0.70
C PRO A 203 -7.03 -16.32 -2.12
N VAL A 204 -6.66 -15.50 -3.11
CA VAL A 204 -6.58 -15.94 -4.52
C VAL A 204 -5.26 -16.60 -4.85
N TYR A 205 -4.25 -16.31 -4.04
CA TYR A 205 -2.95 -16.99 -4.01
C TYR A 205 -2.71 -17.48 -2.59
N PRO A 206 -2.13 -18.67 -2.39
CA PRO A 206 -1.96 -19.25 -1.05
C PRO A 206 -1.19 -18.31 -0.12
N LEU A 207 -1.71 -18.05 1.09
CA LEU A 207 -1.09 -17.12 2.03
C LEU A 207 0.32 -17.55 2.45
N GLU A 208 0.58 -18.85 2.53
CA GLU A 208 1.90 -19.42 2.86
C GLU A 208 2.95 -19.11 1.78
N LYS A 209 2.53 -18.70 0.58
CA LYS A 209 3.41 -18.25 -0.49
C LYS A 209 3.69 -16.74 -0.42
N THR A 210 2.98 -16.01 0.42
CA THR A 210 3.22 -14.58 0.62
C THR A 210 4.46 -14.39 1.50
N VAL A 211 5.44 -13.68 0.96
CA VAL A 211 6.72 -13.39 1.63
C VAL A 211 6.57 -12.21 2.58
N ALA A 212 5.95 -11.13 2.10
CA ALA A 212 5.67 -9.93 2.88
C ALA A 212 4.46 -9.17 2.34
N ASN A 213 3.84 -8.35 3.20
CA ASN A 213 2.90 -7.31 2.80
C ASN A 213 3.47 -5.93 3.14
N LEU A 214 3.49 -5.06 2.15
CA LEU A 214 3.85 -3.65 2.28
C LEU A 214 2.56 -2.83 2.15
N ASN A 215 2.10 -2.25 3.26
CA ASN A 215 0.85 -1.49 3.34
C ASN A 215 1.15 0.00 3.36
N ILE A 216 0.45 0.75 2.55
CA ILE A 216 0.60 2.20 2.43
C ILE A 216 -0.74 2.81 2.82
N ASP A 217 -0.73 3.70 3.80
CA ASP A 217 -1.96 4.33 4.26
C ASP A 217 -1.59 5.69 4.89
N MET A 218 -2.04 6.78 4.26
CA MET A 218 -1.73 8.16 4.60
C MET A 218 -0.22 8.46 4.56
N ILE A 219 0.27 8.96 3.43
CA ILE A 219 1.69 9.28 3.21
C ILE A 219 1.93 10.65 2.58
N GLY A 220 0.89 11.50 2.47
CA GLY A 220 0.93 12.78 1.77
C GLY A 220 0.89 14.03 2.66
N ARG A 221 0.91 13.90 3.98
CA ARG A 221 0.80 15.03 4.90
C ARG A 221 1.90 15.01 5.97
N LEU A 222 1.95 16.08 6.77
CA LEU A 222 2.72 16.14 8.01
C LEU A 222 1.78 15.97 9.19
N ASP A 223 2.27 15.31 10.24
CA ASP A 223 1.64 15.32 11.56
C ASP A 223 2.15 16.49 12.43
N ASP A 224 1.63 16.61 13.65
CA ASP A 224 2.02 17.67 14.58
C ASP A 224 3.38 17.42 15.28
N TRP A 225 4.04 16.28 14.99
CA TRP A 225 5.27 15.86 15.68
C TRP A 225 6.52 16.13 14.85
N HIS A 226 6.37 16.41 13.56
CA HIS A 226 7.47 16.62 12.63
C HIS A 226 7.42 18.00 11.98
N ASP A 227 8.57 18.69 11.96
CA ASP A 227 8.73 20.01 11.35
C ASP A 227 8.95 19.95 9.83
N THR A 228 9.26 18.77 9.29
CA THR A 228 9.60 18.58 7.87
C THR A 228 8.97 17.31 7.31
N ALA A 229 8.77 17.29 6.00
CA ALA A 229 8.19 16.14 5.28
C ALA A 229 9.13 14.93 5.17
N ASN A 230 10.40 15.06 5.58
CA ASN A 230 11.43 14.03 5.37
C ASN A 230 11.36 12.90 6.41
N TYR A 231 10.18 12.34 6.63
CA TYR A 231 9.97 11.21 7.53
C TYR A 231 8.85 10.29 7.05
N VAL A 232 8.84 9.09 7.59
CA VAL A 232 7.73 8.13 7.51
C VAL A 232 7.76 7.21 8.74
N TYR A 233 6.61 6.93 9.33
CA TYR A 233 6.49 5.89 10.34
C TYR A 233 6.50 4.51 9.70
N LEU A 234 7.30 3.60 10.24
CA LEU A 234 7.31 2.18 9.86
C LEU A 234 6.76 1.37 11.03
N ILE A 235 5.60 0.76 10.81
CA ILE A 235 4.89 0.00 11.84
C ILE A 235 4.85 -1.47 11.43
N GLY A 236 5.28 -2.34 12.34
CA GLY A 236 5.26 -3.79 12.14
C GLY A 236 6.51 -4.38 11.46
N ALA A 237 7.46 -3.55 11.02
CA ALA A 237 8.59 -3.97 10.20
C ALA A 237 9.43 -5.09 10.86
N ASP A 238 9.67 -5.01 12.17
CA ASP A 238 10.45 -5.99 12.94
C ASP A 238 9.58 -6.93 13.80
N ARG A 239 8.24 -6.82 13.75
CA ARG A 239 7.32 -7.59 14.60
C ARG A 239 7.34 -9.08 14.34
N LEU A 240 7.56 -9.48 13.09
CA LEU A 240 7.60 -10.88 12.64
C LEU A 240 8.91 -11.27 11.98
N SER A 241 9.69 -10.29 11.48
CA SER A 241 10.92 -10.53 10.74
C SER A 241 11.90 -9.38 10.95
N GLN A 242 12.99 -9.64 11.65
CA GLN A 242 14.08 -8.66 11.77
C GLN A 242 14.70 -8.37 10.40
N GLU A 243 14.79 -9.39 9.55
CA GLU A 243 15.35 -9.24 8.21
C GLU A 243 14.55 -8.28 7.32
N LEU A 244 13.21 -8.24 7.44
CA LEU A 244 12.37 -7.27 6.73
C LEU A 244 12.70 -5.83 7.15
N HIS A 245 12.86 -5.61 8.44
CA HIS A 245 13.26 -4.32 9.00
C HIS A 245 14.64 -3.89 8.45
N ASP A 246 15.63 -4.77 8.54
CA ASP A 246 17.00 -4.48 8.10
C ASP A 246 17.06 -4.15 6.59
N ILE A 247 16.31 -4.87 5.77
CA ILE A 247 16.18 -4.60 4.33
C ILE A 247 15.62 -3.19 4.09
N SER A 248 14.55 -2.81 4.79
CA SER A 248 13.94 -1.49 4.65
C SER A 248 14.90 -0.36 5.04
N GLU A 249 15.64 -0.54 6.15
CA GLU A 249 16.68 0.38 6.60
C GLU A 249 17.83 0.51 5.57
N GLU A 250 18.32 -0.59 5.05
CA GLU A 250 19.40 -0.58 4.07
C GLU A 250 18.96 0.09 2.76
N VAL A 251 17.76 -0.20 2.29
CA VAL A 251 17.17 0.42 1.10
C VAL A 251 17.02 1.92 1.30
N ASN A 252 16.47 2.35 2.43
CA ASN A 252 16.31 3.76 2.75
C ASN A 252 17.66 4.48 2.81
N LYS A 253 18.60 3.95 3.60
CA LYS A 253 19.94 4.51 3.76
C LYS A 253 20.69 4.65 2.44
N LYS A 254 20.52 3.68 1.54
CA LYS A 254 21.27 3.63 0.28
C LYS A 254 20.68 4.53 -0.80
N TYR A 255 19.35 4.69 -0.82
CA TYR A 255 18.68 5.24 -2.00
C TYR A 255 17.81 6.45 -1.75
N ILE A 256 17.22 6.60 -0.55
CA ILE A 256 16.19 7.63 -0.28
C ILE A 256 16.65 8.60 0.80
N GLY A 257 16.93 8.14 2.02
CA GLY A 257 17.44 8.96 3.12
C GLY A 257 16.33 9.67 3.92
N LEU A 258 15.14 9.07 4.01
CA LEU A 258 14.09 9.53 4.93
C LEU A 258 14.48 9.24 6.39
N ASN A 259 13.95 10.02 7.32
CA ASN A 259 13.90 9.65 8.73
C ASN A 259 12.84 8.56 8.92
N LEU A 260 13.27 7.34 9.21
CA LEU A 260 12.36 6.24 9.55
C LEU A 260 12.02 6.33 11.02
N ASP A 261 10.76 6.61 11.33
CA ASP A 261 10.28 6.76 12.70
C ASP A 261 9.55 5.49 13.15
N TYR A 262 9.91 4.97 14.32
CA TYR A 262 9.38 3.72 14.88
C TYR A 262 8.50 3.96 16.12
N THR A 263 8.19 5.22 16.46
CA THR A 263 7.41 5.58 17.67
C THR A 263 6.11 4.81 17.77
N PHE A 264 5.40 4.60 16.65
CA PHE A 264 4.14 3.84 16.63
C PHE A 264 4.33 2.33 16.44
N ASN A 265 5.56 1.86 16.36
CA ASN A 265 5.88 0.44 16.30
C ASN A 265 6.04 -0.18 17.70
N GLU A 266 6.09 0.59 18.77
CA GLU A 266 6.18 0.10 20.14
C GLU A 266 4.97 -0.77 20.52
N GLU A 267 5.20 -1.84 21.31
CA GLU A 267 4.13 -2.79 21.70
C GLU A 267 3.03 -2.14 22.51
N ASP A 268 3.37 -1.13 23.30
CA ASP A 268 2.49 -0.38 24.17
C ASP A 268 2.00 0.94 23.55
N ASP A 269 2.15 1.12 22.22
CA ASP A 269 1.58 2.28 21.52
C ASP A 269 0.12 2.49 21.93
N PRO A 270 -0.21 3.62 22.60
CA PRO A 270 -1.55 3.88 23.08
C PRO A 270 -2.58 4.02 21.92
N ASN A 271 -2.12 4.40 20.74
CA ASN A 271 -2.95 4.53 19.54
C ASN A 271 -3.23 3.18 18.89
N ARG A 272 -2.40 2.17 19.16
CA ARG A 272 -2.50 0.81 18.63
C ARG A 272 -2.55 0.75 17.10
N TYR A 273 -1.77 1.60 16.42
CA TYR A 273 -1.76 1.69 14.95
C TYR A 273 -1.41 0.36 14.26
N TYR A 274 -0.58 -0.49 14.89
CA TYR A 274 -0.29 -1.83 14.37
C TYR A 274 -1.56 -2.67 14.08
N TYR A 275 -2.69 -2.36 14.71
CA TYR A 275 -3.94 -3.12 14.57
C TYR A 275 -4.99 -2.41 13.71
N ARG A 276 -4.69 -1.22 13.15
CA ARG A 276 -5.70 -0.31 12.63
C ARG A 276 -5.79 -0.21 11.12
N SER A 277 -4.83 -0.75 10.35
CA SER A 277 -4.89 -0.75 8.90
C SER A 277 -4.79 -2.16 8.31
N ASP A 278 -4.81 -2.28 7.00
CA ASP A 278 -4.98 -3.52 6.24
C ASP A 278 -3.86 -4.55 6.45
N HIS A 279 -2.64 -4.10 6.77
CA HIS A 279 -1.48 -4.97 7.07
C HIS A 279 -1.76 -5.96 8.20
N TYR A 280 -2.59 -5.59 9.18
CA TYR A 280 -2.86 -6.48 10.31
C TYR A 280 -3.54 -7.78 9.90
N ASN A 281 -4.33 -7.77 8.82
CA ASN A 281 -4.95 -8.99 8.31
C ASN A 281 -3.92 -9.98 7.72
N PHE A 282 -2.74 -9.52 7.35
CA PHE A 282 -1.60 -10.35 6.96
C PHE A 282 -0.75 -10.74 8.16
N ALA A 283 -0.42 -9.79 9.04
CA ALA A 283 0.38 -10.02 10.24
C ALA A 283 -0.20 -11.12 11.13
N LYS A 284 -1.51 -11.10 11.40
CA LYS A 284 -2.18 -12.15 12.20
C LYS A 284 -2.16 -13.54 11.55
N ASN A 285 -1.81 -13.65 10.28
CA ASN A 285 -1.57 -14.90 9.55
C ASN A 285 -0.07 -15.21 9.40
N ASN A 286 0.76 -14.60 10.26
CA ASN A 286 2.20 -14.82 10.31
C ASN A 286 2.94 -14.42 9.02
N ILE A 287 2.45 -13.39 8.34
CA ILE A 287 3.10 -12.79 7.17
C ILE A 287 3.79 -11.51 7.63
N PRO A 288 5.11 -11.35 7.44
CA PRO A 288 5.82 -10.11 7.74
C PRO A 288 5.21 -8.91 7.03
N VAL A 289 5.12 -7.78 7.72
CA VAL A 289 4.45 -6.58 7.23
C VAL A 289 5.27 -5.31 7.49
N ILE A 290 5.10 -4.32 6.63
CA ILE A 290 5.42 -2.93 6.95
C ILE A 290 4.18 -2.09 6.66
N PHE A 291 3.79 -1.27 7.60
CA PHE A 291 2.80 -0.23 7.42
C PHE A 291 3.52 1.13 7.36
N TYR A 292 3.51 1.75 6.18
CA TYR A 292 4.05 3.08 5.91
C TYR A 292 2.96 4.12 6.17
N PHE A 293 3.23 5.07 7.07
CA PHE A 293 2.25 6.00 7.60
C PHE A 293 2.87 7.36 7.87
N ASN A 294 2.15 8.45 7.69
CA ASN A 294 2.66 9.77 8.03
C ASN A 294 2.18 10.34 9.38
N GLY A 295 1.40 9.58 10.13
CA GLY A 295 0.72 10.11 11.31
C GLY A 295 -0.64 10.71 10.96
N VAL A 296 -1.36 11.13 12.00
CA VAL A 296 -2.65 11.81 11.87
C VAL A 296 -2.42 13.31 11.84
N HIS A 297 -3.17 14.01 11.00
CA HIS A 297 -3.14 15.47 10.85
C HIS A 297 -4.53 16.08 11.15
N GLU A 298 -4.60 17.40 11.24
CA GLU A 298 -5.81 18.12 11.59
C GLU A 298 -7.03 17.88 10.71
N ASP A 299 -6.81 17.43 9.45
CA ASP A 299 -7.88 17.18 8.47
C ASP A 299 -8.32 15.70 8.42
N TYR A 300 -7.73 14.83 9.22
CA TYR A 300 -8.07 13.40 9.25
C TYR A 300 -9.58 13.19 9.46
N HIS A 301 -10.20 12.41 8.58
CA HIS A 301 -11.65 12.15 8.56
C HIS A 301 -12.53 13.42 8.44
N LYS A 302 -12.02 14.48 7.83
CA LYS A 302 -12.77 15.72 7.58
C LYS A 302 -12.94 15.97 6.07
N THR A 303 -13.90 16.83 5.74
CA THR A 303 -14.10 17.28 4.35
C THR A 303 -12.97 18.18 3.85
N THR A 304 -12.08 18.57 4.74
CA THR A 304 -10.89 19.39 4.47
C THR A 304 -9.63 18.57 4.16
N ASP A 305 -9.71 17.25 4.14
CA ASP A 305 -8.66 16.37 3.58
C ASP A 305 -8.76 16.39 2.05
N THR A 306 -8.12 17.39 1.46
CA THR A 306 -8.22 17.75 0.04
C THR A 306 -6.85 17.79 -0.63
N ILE A 307 -6.84 17.68 -1.95
CA ILE A 307 -5.63 17.55 -2.75
C ILE A 307 -4.69 18.77 -2.63
N GLU A 308 -5.23 19.96 -2.39
CA GLU A 308 -4.45 21.21 -2.28
C GLU A 308 -3.52 21.21 -1.07
N LYS A 309 -3.73 20.30 -0.13
CA LYS A 309 -2.93 20.17 1.10
C LYS A 309 -1.87 19.08 1.03
N ILE A 310 -1.83 18.32 -0.05
CA ILE A 310 -0.94 17.17 -0.23
C ILE A 310 0.48 17.61 -0.59
N ASP A 311 1.46 17.06 0.10
CA ASP A 311 2.88 17.11 -0.27
C ASP A 311 3.22 15.95 -1.22
N PHE A 312 3.16 16.21 -2.50
CA PHE A 312 3.44 15.20 -3.52
C PHE A 312 4.90 14.75 -3.55
N GLN A 313 5.84 15.61 -3.11
CA GLN A 313 7.25 15.21 -3.02
C GLN A 313 7.46 14.18 -1.90
N LYS A 314 6.71 14.32 -0.80
CA LYS A 314 6.69 13.33 0.27
C LYS A 314 6.13 11.99 -0.24
N ILE A 315 4.97 12.02 -0.93
CA ILE A 315 4.40 10.81 -1.54
C ILE A 315 5.42 10.15 -2.48
N GLU A 316 6.05 10.91 -3.38
CA GLU A 316 7.05 10.37 -4.31
C GLU A 316 8.19 9.66 -3.59
N ASN A 317 8.76 10.29 -2.56
CA ASN A 317 9.88 9.72 -1.81
C ASN A 317 9.50 8.43 -1.08
N ILE A 318 8.33 8.43 -0.41
CA ILE A 318 7.84 7.23 0.30
C ILE A 318 7.46 6.13 -0.70
N THR A 319 6.81 6.47 -1.81
CA THR A 319 6.47 5.50 -2.86
C THR A 319 7.71 4.84 -3.44
N ARG A 320 8.78 5.60 -3.67
CA ARG A 320 10.09 5.07 -4.10
C ARG A 320 10.71 4.16 -3.06
N LEU A 321 10.61 4.49 -1.76
CA LEU A 321 11.05 3.61 -0.69
C LEU A 321 10.30 2.27 -0.72
N VAL A 322 8.98 2.31 -0.79
CA VAL A 322 8.14 1.10 -0.86
C VAL A 322 8.47 0.26 -2.09
N PHE A 323 8.58 0.91 -3.27
CA PHE A 323 8.96 0.21 -4.51
C PHE A 323 10.32 -0.46 -4.39
N LEU A 324 11.33 0.23 -3.86
CA LEU A 324 12.69 -0.31 -3.74
C LEU A 324 12.77 -1.43 -2.70
N THR A 325 12.01 -1.33 -1.60
CA THR A 325 11.87 -2.42 -0.62
C THR A 325 11.18 -3.63 -1.25
N ALA A 326 10.08 -3.42 -1.99
CA ALA A 326 9.41 -4.48 -2.73
C ALA A 326 10.31 -5.11 -3.80
N TRP A 327 11.11 -4.30 -4.48
CA TRP A 327 12.08 -4.76 -5.48
C TRP A 327 13.15 -5.66 -4.87
N GLU A 328 13.73 -5.27 -3.73
CA GLU A 328 14.71 -6.08 -3.01
C GLU A 328 14.12 -7.42 -2.57
N LEU A 329 12.93 -7.40 -1.96
CA LEU A 329 12.22 -8.61 -1.56
C LEU A 329 11.86 -9.51 -2.75
N ALA A 330 11.51 -8.92 -3.89
CA ALA A 330 11.12 -9.66 -5.08
C ALA A 330 12.30 -10.30 -5.82
N ASN A 331 13.53 -9.75 -5.69
CA ASN A 331 14.68 -10.16 -6.50
C ASN A 331 15.81 -10.87 -5.73
N ARG A 332 15.79 -10.86 -4.41
CA ARG A 332 16.79 -11.57 -3.59
C ARG A 332 16.65 -13.09 -3.72
N ASP A 333 17.72 -13.82 -3.46
CA ASP A 333 17.74 -15.27 -3.57
C ASP A 333 16.88 -15.92 -2.48
N GLU A 334 17.14 -15.59 -1.22
CA GLU A 334 16.48 -16.20 -0.09
C GLU A 334 15.17 -15.49 0.28
N ARG A 335 14.18 -16.25 0.71
CA ARG A 335 12.99 -15.71 1.36
C ARG A 335 13.36 -15.16 2.74
N ILE A 336 12.78 -14.03 3.15
CA ILE A 336 12.96 -13.51 4.51
C ILE A 336 12.44 -14.48 5.56
N VAL A 337 13.12 -14.51 6.70
CA VAL A 337 12.80 -15.41 7.82
C VAL A 337 11.74 -14.78 8.71
N VAL A 338 10.77 -15.58 9.14
CA VAL A 338 9.85 -15.24 10.23
C VAL A 338 10.52 -15.75 11.51
N ASP A 339 11.07 -14.85 12.33
CA ASP A 339 11.95 -15.16 13.46
C ASP A 339 11.46 -14.63 14.82
N LYS A 340 10.25 -14.03 14.85
CA LYS A 340 9.63 -13.48 16.07
C LYS A 340 8.19 -13.94 16.25
#